data_cce212ae92c1b0f6c95c26462c8b9916
#
_entry.id   cce212ae92c1b0f6c95c26462c8b9916
#
_cell.length_a   1.000
_cell.length_b   1.000
_cell.length_c   1.000
_cell.angle_alpha   90.00
_cell.angle_beta   90.00
_cell.angle_gamma   90.00
#
_symmetry.space_group_name_H-M   'P 1'
#
loop_
_entity.id
_entity.type
_entity.pdbx_description
1 polymer ?
#
loop_
_entity_poly.entity_id
_entity_poly.type
_entity_poly.pdbx_seq_one_letter_code
_entity_poly.pdbx_strand_id
1 'polypeptide(L)'
;MEAASVPSGGRRLLLRSPLARLPDRALKYSLTALAALILALIVYFLIRLIGEAHPAFSHFGVLGFTFDNGWDVSAERFGALPLVVGTLITSALALMIGVPVAVATAIYATELCPLRLRAALTVLVELLAAVPSVVYGLWGIFFLAPKLQPAEQWLADRLSFIPFIGGGVVTIPNYFITGLVLAIMILPIVSAISREVMATVPSDQKEAALGLGATRWEMIDRKSVV
;
A
#
# COMPACT_ATOMS: atom_id res chain seq x y z
N MET A 1 -46.10 42.60 -32.26
CA MET A 1 -44.91 42.65 -31.38
C MET A 1 -45.36 42.11 -30.02
N GLU A 2 -45.38 40.83 -29.90
CA GLU A 2 -45.99 40.09 -28.76
C GLU A 2 -44.85 39.49 -27.92
N ALA A 3 -44.69 40.01 -26.73
CA ALA A 3 -43.64 39.56 -25.80
C ALA A 3 -44.06 38.23 -25.21
N ALA A 4 -43.39 37.16 -25.59
CA ALA A 4 -43.55 35.84 -25.02
C ALA A 4 -43.09 35.85 -23.56
N SER A 5 -44.01 35.68 -22.64
CA SER A 5 -43.77 35.49 -21.23
C SER A 5 -43.10 34.13 -20.96
N VAL A 6 -41.87 34.17 -20.48
CA VAL A 6 -41.16 32.99 -19.99
C VAL A 6 -41.85 32.50 -18.71
N PRO A 7 -42.31 31.24 -18.63
CA PRO A 7 -42.89 30.72 -17.42
C PRO A 7 -41.78 30.57 -16.36
N SER A 8 -41.90 31.30 -15.26
CA SER A 8 -41.10 31.15 -14.08
C SER A 8 -41.31 29.75 -13.51
N GLY A 9 -40.44 28.82 -13.90
CA GLY A 9 -40.39 27.46 -13.34
C GLY A 9 -40.24 27.53 -11.84
N GLY A 10 -41.36 27.37 -11.13
CA GLY A 10 -41.36 27.31 -9.68
C GLY A 10 -40.38 26.26 -9.18
N ARG A 11 -39.35 26.69 -8.45
CA ARG A 11 -38.56 25.84 -7.59
C ARG A 11 -39.54 25.14 -6.66
N ARG A 12 -39.94 23.91 -7.02
CA ARG A 12 -40.57 23.00 -6.07
C ARG A 12 -39.55 22.78 -4.94
N LEU A 13 -39.64 23.56 -3.91
CA LEU A 13 -39.08 23.23 -2.62
C LEU A 13 -39.71 21.91 -2.25
N LEU A 14 -38.98 20.83 -2.52
CA LEU A 14 -39.33 19.51 -2.05
C LEU A 14 -39.30 19.61 -0.52
N LEU A 15 -40.46 19.95 0.05
CA LEU A 15 -40.72 19.85 1.49
C LEU A 15 -40.53 18.35 1.83
N ARG A 16 -39.31 17.97 2.19
CA ARG A 16 -39.01 16.63 2.68
C ARG A 16 -39.88 16.41 3.90
N SER A 17 -40.89 15.57 3.78
CA SER A 17 -41.77 15.19 4.88
C SER A 17 -40.92 14.73 6.07
N PRO A 18 -41.32 15.03 7.32
CA PRO A 18 -40.55 14.58 8.50
C PRO A 18 -40.37 13.07 8.56
N LEU A 19 -41.25 12.29 7.94
CA LEU A 19 -41.15 10.83 7.76
C LEU A 19 -40.00 10.41 6.84
N ALA A 20 -39.60 11.23 5.86
CA ALA A 20 -38.45 10.93 5.00
C ALA A 20 -37.08 11.09 5.73
N ARG A 21 -37.07 11.68 6.92
CA ARG A 21 -35.84 11.84 7.74
C ARG A 21 -35.60 10.67 8.71
N LEU A 22 -36.59 9.79 8.90
CA LEU A 22 -36.46 8.63 9.79
C LEU A 22 -35.40 7.63 9.29
N PRO A 23 -35.39 7.22 7.99
CA PRO A 23 -34.34 6.35 7.49
C PRO A 23 -32.95 7.01 7.52
N ASP A 24 -32.86 8.30 7.26
CA ASP A 24 -31.57 9.03 7.33
C ASP A 24 -31.00 9.05 8.77
N ARG A 25 -31.88 9.22 9.77
CA ARG A 25 -31.47 9.19 11.18
C ARG A 25 -31.08 7.79 11.63
N ALA A 26 -31.88 6.78 11.26
CA ALA A 26 -31.57 5.38 11.56
C ALA A 26 -30.22 4.98 10.94
N LEU A 27 -29.99 5.33 9.67
CA LEU A 27 -28.73 5.09 9.01
C LEU A 27 -27.56 5.81 9.70
N LYS A 28 -27.72 7.07 10.06
CA LYS A 28 -26.71 7.83 10.79
C LYS A 28 -26.36 7.17 12.12
N TYR A 29 -27.35 6.79 12.93
CA TYR A 29 -27.11 6.16 14.22
C TYR A 29 -26.49 4.77 14.08
N SER A 30 -26.91 3.96 13.08
CA SER A 30 -26.32 2.65 12.82
C SER A 30 -24.85 2.77 12.39
N LEU A 31 -24.52 3.70 11.49
CA LEU A 31 -23.14 3.96 11.07
C LEU A 31 -22.29 4.49 12.23
N THR A 32 -22.85 5.39 13.06
CA THR A 32 -22.13 5.88 14.25
C THR A 32 -21.89 4.78 15.27
N ALA A 33 -22.87 3.89 15.49
CA ALA A 33 -22.73 2.74 16.37
C ALA A 33 -21.67 1.75 15.86
N LEU A 34 -21.64 1.47 14.54
CA LEU A 34 -20.60 0.65 13.93
C LEU A 34 -19.21 1.28 14.06
N ALA A 35 -19.09 2.58 13.85
CA ALA A 35 -17.82 3.28 14.03
C ALA A 35 -17.36 3.23 15.50
N ALA A 36 -18.26 3.45 16.43
CA ALA A 36 -17.98 3.34 17.87
C ALA A 36 -17.57 1.92 18.26
N LEU A 37 -18.22 0.89 17.69
CA LEU A 37 -17.88 -0.51 17.90
C LEU A 37 -16.46 -0.81 17.42
N ILE A 38 -16.09 -0.33 16.23
CA ILE A 38 -14.72 -0.52 15.67
C ILE A 38 -13.69 0.14 16.60
N LEU A 39 -13.94 1.37 17.05
CA LEU A 39 -13.05 2.05 18.00
C LEU A 39 -12.95 1.30 19.33
N ALA A 40 -14.07 0.80 19.87
CA ALA A 40 -14.07 0.00 21.09
C ALA A 40 -13.26 -1.31 20.93
N LEU A 41 -13.37 -1.98 19.78
CA LEU A 41 -12.58 -3.17 19.46
C LEU A 41 -11.07 -2.85 19.39
N ILE A 42 -10.69 -1.75 18.76
CA ILE A 42 -9.29 -1.32 18.70
C ILE A 42 -8.75 -1.07 20.11
N VAL A 43 -9.48 -0.33 20.95
CA VAL A 43 -9.08 -0.07 22.34
C VAL A 43 -9.00 -1.38 23.12
N TYR A 44 -9.96 -2.27 22.98
CA TYR A 44 -9.97 -3.58 23.61
C TYR A 44 -8.72 -4.39 23.22
N PHE A 45 -8.37 -4.45 21.92
CA PHE A 45 -7.16 -5.12 21.46
C PHE A 45 -5.89 -4.51 22.04
N LEU A 46 -5.79 -3.18 22.09
CA LEU A 46 -4.63 -2.51 22.69
C LEU A 46 -4.49 -2.87 24.18
N ILE A 47 -5.56 -2.86 24.94
CA ILE A 47 -5.55 -3.25 26.35
C ILE A 47 -5.11 -4.72 26.51
N ARG A 48 -5.65 -5.60 25.67
CA ARG A 48 -5.27 -7.03 25.68
C ARG A 48 -3.80 -7.22 25.32
N LEU A 49 -3.29 -6.57 24.29
CA LEU A 49 -1.89 -6.64 23.89
C LEU A 49 -0.94 -6.17 25.01
N ILE A 50 -1.27 -5.04 25.65
CA ILE A 50 -0.48 -4.53 26.79
C ILE A 50 -0.52 -5.53 27.95
N GLY A 51 -1.67 -6.12 28.24
CA GLY A 51 -1.82 -7.12 29.30
C GLY A 51 -1.00 -8.39 29.02
N GLU A 52 -1.00 -8.87 27.79
CA GLU A 52 -0.25 -10.06 27.38
C GLU A 52 1.26 -9.81 27.21
N ALA A 53 1.66 -8.57 26.92
CA ALA A 53 3.06 -8.17 26.87
C ALA A 53 3.68 -7.97 28.27
N HIS A 54 2.84 -7.75 29.31
CA HIS A 54 3.32 -7.49 30.66
C HIS A 54 4.29 -8.53 31.23
N PRO A 55 4.08 -9.85 31.08
CA PRO A 55 5.04 -10.86 31.57
C PRO A 55 6.42 -10.73 30.92
N ALA A 56 6.48 -10.46 29.60
CA ALA A 56 7.75 -10.28 28.90
C ALA A 56 8.49 -9.02 29.43
N PHE A 57 7.78 -7.91 29.56
CA PHE A 57 8.38 -6.67 30.07
C PHE A 57 8.74 -6.73 31.56
N SER A 58 8.01 -7.49 32.37
CA SER A 58 8.35 -7.67 33.77
C SER A 58 9.59 -8.54 33.98
N HIS A 59 9.84 -9.53 33.09
CA HIS A 59 10.97 -10.42 33.16
C HIS A 59 12.25 -9.82 32.55
N PHE A 60 12.16 -9.23 31.37
CA PHE A 60 13.32 -8.71 30.60
C PHE A 60 13.53 -7.20 30.75
N GLY A 61 12.55 -6.47 31.30
CA GLY A 61 12.49 -5.02 31.25
C GLY A 61 12.16 -4.50 29.83
N VAL A 62 11.56 -3.31 29.74
CA VAL A 62 11.15 -2.73 28.45
C VAL A 62 12.33 -2.51 27.52
N LEU A 63 13.42 -1.92 28.02
CA LEU A 63 14.61 -1.66 27.20
C LEU A 63 15.37 -2.96 26.90
N GLY A 64 15.48 -3.89 27.86
CA GLY A 64 16.11 -5.17 27.67
C GLY A 64 15.43 -5.97 26.54
N PHE A 65 14.11 -6.12 26.63
CA PHE A 65 13.34 -6.82 25.58
C PHE A 65 13.42 -6.14 24.21
N THR A 66 13.33 -4.81 24.17
CA THR A 66 13.31 -4.06 22.89
C THR A 66 14.66 -4.10 22.16
N PHE A 67 15.76 -4.02 22.87
CA PHE A 67 17.11 -3.90 22.29
C PHE A 67 17.95 -5.18 22.36
N ASP A 68 17.45 -6.26 22.98
CA ASP A 68 18.14 -7.55 22.95
C ASP A 68 18.08 -8.15 21.54
N ASN A 69 19.22 -8.60 21.05
CA ASN A 69 19.37 -9.28 19.77
C ASN A 69 19.23 -10.83 19.89
N GLY A 70 19.03 -11.34 21.10
CA GLY A 70 18.94 -12.77 21.36
C GLY A 70 17.53 -13.29 21.05
N TRP A 71 17.44 -14.37 20.29
CA TRP A 71 16.23 -15.19 20.13
C TRP A 71 16.61 -16.65 20.29
N ASP A 72 16.55 -17.13 21.51
CA ASP A 72 16.88 -18.51 21.86
C ASP A 72 15.82 -19.09 22.82
N VAL A 73 15.04 -20.00 22.28
CA VAL A 73 13.94 -20.65 23.01
C VAL A 73 14.50 -21.56 24.13
N SER A 74 15.68 -22.16 23.90
CA SER A 74 16.29 -23.09 24.87
C SER A 74 16.89 -22.35 26.06
N ALA A 75 17.40 -21.13 25.84
CA ALA A 75 17.95 -20.26 26.86
C ALA A 75 16.94 -19.28 27.45
N GLU A 76 15.67 -19.38 27.04
CA GLU A 76 14.59 -18.46 27.42
C GLU A 76 14.93 -16.97 27.17
N ARG A 77 15.74 -16.69 26.14
CA ARG A 77 16.12 -15.34 25.75
C ARG A 77 15.26 -14.90 24.57
N PHE A 78 14.51 -13.81 24.77
CA PHE A 78 13.62 -13.27 23.76
C PHE A 78 13.88 -11.77 23.62
N GLY A 79 14.40 -11.36 22.46
CA GLY A 79 14.61 -9.95 22.10
C GLY A 79 13.78 -9.55 20.89
N ALA A 80 13.24 -8.34 20.91
CA ALA A 80 12.43 -7.82 19.82
C ALA A 80 13.27 -7.20 18.68
N LEU A 81 14.54 -6.88 18.92
CA LEU A 81 15.39 -6.17 17.95
C LEU A 81 15.47 -6.86 16.58
N PRO A 82 15.69 -8.20 16.49
CA PRO A 82 15.73 -8.87 15.17
C PRO A 82 14.43 -8.74 14.38
N LEU A 83 13.29 -8.78 15.09
CA LEU A 83 11.96 -8.65 14.48
C LEU A 83 11.74 -7.23 13.94
N VAL A 84 12.09 -6.20 14.73
CA VAL A 84 11.97 -4.80 14.34
C VAL A 84 12.89 -4.48 13.16
N VAL A 85 14.16 -4.87 13.26
CA VAL A 85 15.15 -4.63 12.18
C VAL A 85 14.76 -5.39 10.92
N GLY A 86 14.33 -6.65 11.05
CA GLY A 86 13.84 -7.45 9.91
C GLY A 86 12.66 -6.79 9.21
N THR A 87 11.70 -6.28 9.96
CA THR A 87 10.53 -5.56 9.40
C THR A 87 10.95 -4.28 8.69
N LEU A 88 11.88 -3.51 9.27
CA LEU A 88 12.38 -2.28 8.64
C LEU A 88 13.14 -2.57 7.34
N ILE A 89 14.01 -3.57 7.33
CA ILE A 89 14.78 -3.96 6.13
C ILE A 89 13.84 -4.43 5.02
N THR A 90 12.91 -5.35 5.32
CA THR A 90 11.98 -5.88 4.33
C THR A 90 11.05 -4.80 3.78
N SER A 91 10.56 -3.89 4.64
CA SER A 91 9.74 -2.76 4.23
C SER A 91 10.51 -1.77 3.36
N ALA A 92 11.76 -1.43 3.73
CA ALA A 92 12.61 -0.55 2.94
C ALA A 92 12.87 -1.14 1.54
N LEU A 93 13.22 -2.43 1.46
CA LEU A 93 13.41 -3.13 0.18
C LEU A 93 12.12 -3.13 -0.65
N ALA A 94 10.98 -3.42 -0.03
CA ALA A 94 9.69 -3.41 -0.70
C ALA A 94 9.36 -2.04 -1.29
N LEU A 95 9.58 -0.96 -0.55
CA LEU A 95 9.34 0.41 -1.00
C LEU A 95 10.33 0.82 -2.10
N MET A 96 11.62 0.51 -1.94
CA MET A 96 12.66 0.86 -2.92
C MET A 96 12.41 0.21 -4.28
N ILE A 97 11.90 -1.00 -4.31
CA ILE A 97 11.63 -1.75 -5.54
C ILE A 97 10.19 -1.50 -6.02
N GLY A 98 9.22 -1.64 -5.12
CA GLY A 98 7.80 -1.64 -5.46
C GLY A 98 7.27 -0.27 -5.88
N VAL A 99 7.64 0.79 -5.16
CA VAL A 99 7.12 2.14 -5.46
C VAL A 99 7.56 2.66 -6.83
N PRO A 100 8.85 2.63 -7.23
CA PRO A 100 9.25 3.08 -8.56
C PRO A 100 8.57 2.29 -9.69
N VAL A 101 8.46 0.98 -9.54
CA VAL A 101 7.80 0.13 -10.55
C VAL A 101 6.30 0.42 -10.62
N ALA A 102 5.63 0.60 -9.46
CA ALA A 102 4.21 0.91 -9.40
C ALA A 102 3.90 2.29 -10.01
N VAL A 103 4.70 3.31 -9.70
CA VAL A 103 4.54 4.65 -10.27
C VAL A 103 4.82 4.63 -11.78
N ALA A 104 5.87 3.96 -12.23
CA ALA A 104 6.14 3.78 -13.66
C ALA A 104 4.98 3.08 -14.39
N THR A 105 4.41 2.05 -13.76
CA THR A 105 3.22 1.35 -14.29
C THR A 105 2.02 2.29 -14.37
N ALA A 106 1.80 3.12 -13.35
CA ALA A 106 0.73 4.10 -13.33
C ALA A 106 0.89 5.16 -14.43
N ILE A 107 2.08 5.73 -14.59
CA ILE A 107 2.41 6.70 -15.65
C ILE A 107 2.17 6.07 -17.01
N TYR A 108 2.69 4.85 -17.23
CA TYR A 108 2.49 4.17 -18.50
C TYR A 108 1.00 3.97 -18.80
N ALA A 109 0.23 3.48 -17.84
CA ALA A 109 -1.19 3.19 -18.01
C ALA A 109 -2.04 4.46 -18.25
N THR A 110 -1.69 5.60 -17.65
CA THR A 110 -2.46 6.84 -17.79
C THR A 110 -2.08 7.67 -19.00
N GLU A 111 -0.78 7.82 -19.29
CA GLU A 111 -0.30 8.81 -20.26
C GLU A 111 0.26 8.20 -21.55
N LEU A 112 0.83 7.01 -21.50
CA LEU A 112 1.57 6.40 -22.61
C LEU A 112 0.85 5.23 -23.29
N CYS A 113 -0.03 4.56 -22.56
CA CYS A 113 -0.69 3.35 -23.04
C CYS A 113 -1.74 3.67 -24.12
N PRO A 114 -1.76 2.93 -25.24
CA PRO A 114 -2.84 3.02 -26.20
C PRO A 114 -4.22 2.77 -25.57
N LEU A 115 -5.23 3.52 -25.96
CA LEU A 115 -6.58 3.46 -25.39
C LEU A 115 -7.16 2.03 -25.36
N ARG A 116 -6.82 1.21 -26.37
CA ARG A 116 -7.28 -0.18 -26.48
C ARG A 116 -6.72 -1.09 -25.39
N LEU A 117 -5.50 -0.83 -24.92
CA LEU A 117 -4.82 -1.65 -23.91
C LEU A 117 -5.00 -1.11 -22.49
N ARG A 118 -5.39 0.16 -22.33
CA ARG A 118 -5.55 0.80 -21.03
C ARG A 118 -6.53 0.06 -20.13
N ALA A 119 -7.69 -0.31 -20.67
CA ALA A 119 -8.70 -1.06 -19.91
C ALA A 119 -8.17 -2.43 -19.46
N ALA A 120 -7.48 -3.16 -20.33
CA ALA A 120 -6.91 -4.47 -20.00
C ALA A 120 -5.83 -4.38 -18.91
N LEU A 121 -4.94 -3.38 -18.99
CA LEU A 121 -3.92 -3.15 -17.95
C LEU A 121 -4.54 -2.77 -16.60
N THR A 122 -5.58 -1.94 -16.63
CA THR A 122 -6.31 -1.56 -15.41
C THR A 122 -6.91 -2.78 -14.73
N VAL A 123 -7.66 -3.60 -15.49
CA VAL A 123 -8.26 -4.84 -14.97
C VAL A 123 -7.19 -5.80 -14.46
N LEU A 124 -6.06 -5.95 -15.16
CA LEU A 124 -4.97 -6.82 -14.72
C LEU A 124 -4.41 -6.38 -13.35
N VAL A 125 -4.16 -5.08 -13.18
CA VAL A 125 -3.66 -4.53 -11.89
C VAL A 125 -4.70 -4.70 -10.78
N GLU A 126 -5.98 -4.51 -11.07
CA GLU A 126 -7.08 -4.72 -10.12
C GLU A 126 -7.22 -6.20 -9.73
N LEU A 127 -7.07 -7.12 -10.68
CA LEU A 127 -7.06 -8.56 -10.39
C LEU A 127 -5.89 -8.96 -9.50
N LEU A 128 -4.70 -8.39 -9.72
CA LEU A 128 -3.55 -8.60 -8.83
C LEU A 128 -3.83 -8.08 -7.41
N ALA A 129 -4.50 -6.92 -7.28
CA ALA A 129 -4.90 -6.39 -5.97
C ALA A 129 -5.92 -7.27 -5.24
N ALA A 130 -6.74 -8.02 -5.96
CA ALA A 130 -7.75 -8.91 -5.39
C ALA A 130 -7.16 -10.22 -4.82
N VAL A 131 -5.92 -10.58 -5.15
CA VAL A 131 -5.27 -11.78 -4.64
C VAL A 131 -4.96 -11.62 -3.15
N PRO A 132 -5.41 -12.55 -2.27
CA PRO A 132 -5.10 -12.51 -0.85
C PRO A 132 -3.58 -12.52 -0.59
N SER A 133 -3.12 -11.71 0.36
CA SER A 133 -1.68 -11.59 0.71
C SER A 133 -1.01 -12.91 1.07
N VAL A 134 -1.77 -13.82 1.71
CA VAL A 134 -1.28 -15.17 2.07
C VAL A 134 -0.88 -15.97 0.83
N VAL A 135 -1.60 -15.81 -0.29
CA VAL A 135 -1.28 -16.51 -1.55
C VAL A 135 0.08 -16.04 -2.08
N TYR A 136 0.33 -14.72 -2.05
CA TYR A 136 1.64 -14.16 -2.42
C TYR A 136 2.75 -14.68 -1.51
N GLY A 137 2.51 -14.75 -0.20
CA GLY A 137 3.48 -15.28 0.76
C GLY A 137 3.83 -16.74 0.51
N LEU A 138 2.82 -17.59 0.31
CA LEU A 138 3.02 -19.01 -0.02
C LEU A 138 3.73 -19.20 -1.36
N TRP A 139 3.30 -18.47 -2.39
CA TRP A 139 3.96 -18.48 -3.68
C TRP A 139 5.42 -18.02 -3.57
N GLY A 140 5.68 -16.99 -2.76
CA GLY A 140 7.02 -16.49 -2.49
C GLY A 140 7.93 -17.55 -1.89
N ILE A 141 7.46 -18.26 -0.85
CA ILE A 141 8.25 -19.27 -0.15
C ILE A 141 8.45 -20.54 -0.99
N PHE A 142 7.38 -21.06 -1.61
CA PHE A 142 7.45 -22.37 -2.26
C PHE A 142 7.92 -22.30 -3.72
N PHE A 143 7.75 -21.18 -4.39
CA PHE A 143 8.08 -21.05 -5.81
C PHE A 143 9.20 -20.03 -6.07
N LEU A 144 9.08 -18.81 -5.57
CA LEU A 144 10.01 -17.73 -5.87
C LEU A 144 11.36 -17.97 -5.18
N ALA A 145 11.35 -18.27 -3.88
CA ALA A 145 12.56 -18.44 -3.08
C ALA A 145 13.49 -19.55 -3.63
N PRO A 146 13.04 -20.78 -3.90
CA PRO A 146 13.90 -21.80 -4.47
C PRO A 146 14.47 -21.45 -5.86
N LYS A 147 13.74 -20.67 -6.66
CA LYS A 147 14.20 -20.24 -7.97
C LYS A 147 15.22 -19.11 -7.93
N LEU A 148 15.10 -18.21 -6.97
CA LEU A 148 16.04 -17.09 -6.82
C LEU A 148 17.29 -17.47 -6.01
N GLN A 149 17.23 -18.48 -5.17
CA GLN A 149 18.34 -18.91 -4.30
C GLN A 149 19.66 -19.07 -5.06
N PRO A 150 19.74 -19.74 -6.22
CA PRO A 150 21.00 -19.88 -6.97
C PRO A 150 21.57 -18.52 -7.43
N ALA A 151 20.71 -17.60 -7.83
CA ALA A 151 21.11 -16.26 -8.25
C ALA A 151 21.57 -15.42 -7.05
N GLU A 152 20.87 -15.52 -5.93
CA GLU A 152 21.27 -14.88 -4.68
C GLU A 152 22.60 -15.41 -4.16
N GLN A 153 22.83 -16.72 -4.21
CA GLN A 153 24.09 -17.34 -3.81
C GLN A 153 25.23 -16.87 -4.70
N TRP A 154 25.03 -16.87 -6.01
CA TRP A 154 26.01 -16.34 -6.97
C TRP A 154 26.35 -14.88 -6.68
N LEU A 155 25.35 -14.05 -6.33
CA LEU A 155 25.55 -12.64 -6.00
C LEU A 155 26.28 -12.50 -4.67
N ALA A 156 25.92 -13.28 -3.64
CA ALA A 156 26.57 -13.29 -2.35
C ALA A 156 28.07 -13.67 -2.44
N ASP A 157 28.39 -14.66 -3.29
CA ASP A 157 29.77 -15.09 -3.54
C ASP A 157 30.58 -13.99 -4.24
N ARG A 158 29.97 -13.26 -5.18
CA ARG A 158 30.62 -12.16 -5.91
C ARG A 158 30.79 -10.90 -5.08
N LEU A 159 29.84 -10.60 -4.21
CA LEU A 159 29.82 -9.44 -3.34
C LEU A 159 30.30 -9.74 -1.93
N SER A 160 31.12 -10.79 -1.75
CA SER A 160 31.65 -11.21 -0.45
C SER A 160 32.43 -10.14 0.28
N PHE A 161 32.88 -9.08 -0.42
CA PHE A 161 33.57 -7.94 0.16
C PHE A 161 32.61 -6.94 0.86
N ILE A 162 31.27 -7.08 0.68
CA ILE A 162 30.28 -6.23 1.32
C ILE A 162 29.72 -6.96 2.55
N PRO A 163 29.95 -6.45 3.78
CA PRO A 163 29.66 -7.17 5.02
C PRO A 163 28.18 -7.50 5.28
N PHE A 164 27.24 -6.91 4.55
CA PHE A 164 25.80 -7.15 4.69
C PHE A 164 25.20 -8.03 3.58
N ILE A 165 25.92 -8.23 2.47
CA ILE A 165 25.39 -8.90 1.28
C ILE A 165 26.15 -10.20 1.02
N GLY A 166 27.45 -10.29 1.35
CA GLY A 166 28.32 -11.36 0.95
C GLY A 166 28.82 -12.25 2.09
N GLY A 167 29.28 -13.44 1.71
CA GLY A 167 30.11 -14.30 2.57
C GLY A 167 29.41 -15.39 3.36
N GLY A 168 28.16 -15.74 3.06
CA GLY A 168 27.46 -16.85 3.72
C GLY A 168 26.60 -17.70 2.79
N VAL A 169 26.11 -18.82 3.33
CA VAL A 169 25.10 -19.63 2.64
C VAL A 169 23.77 -18.89 2.67
N VAL A 170 23.20 -18.67 1.51
CA VAL A 170 21.88 -18.05 1.40
C VAL A 170 20.80 -19.02 1.86
N THR A 171 20.25 -18.76 3.03
CA THR A 171 19.11 -19.50 3.56
C THR A 171 17.79 -18.89 3.10
N ILE A 172 16.77 -19.72 2.91
CA ILE A 172 15.42 -19.31 2.56
C ILE A 172 14.43 -19.70 3.67
N PRO A 173 13.42 -18.83 3.99
CA PRO A 173 13.22 -17.45 3.49
C PRO A 173 14.27 -16.47 4.06
N ASN A 174 14.58 -15.42 3.30
CA ASN A 174 15.47 -14.33 3.71
C ASN A 174 14.80 -12.96 3.53
N TYR A 175 15.47 -11.89 3.97
CA TYR A 175 14.94 -10.54 3.91
C TYR A 175 14.74 -10.03 2.47
N PHE A 176 15.61 -10.45 1.53
CA PHE A 176 15.53 -10.02 0.14
C PHE A 176 14.27 -10.58 -0.53
N ILE A 177 14.06 -11.90 -0.42
CA ILE A 177 12.87 -12.56 -0.98
C ILE A 177 11.59 -12.02 -0.34
N THR A 178 11.59 -11.85 0.99
CA THR A 178 10.45 -11.27 1.69
C THR A 178 10.16 -9.84 1.22
N GLY A 179 11.19 -9.00 1.07
CA GLY A 179 11.05 -7.65 0.54
C GLY A 179 10.55 -7.62 -0.91
N LEU A 180 11.00 -8.56 -1.74
CA LEU A 180 10.56 -8.68 -3.13
C LEU A 180 9.08 -9.11 -3.23
N VAL A 181 8.65 -10.08 -2.42
CA VAL A 181 7.23 -10.49 -2.33
C VAL A 181 6.36 -9.33 -1.87
N LEU A 182 6.80 -8.60 -0.84
CA LEU A 182 6.12 -7.39 -0.38
C LEU A 182 6.05 -6.32 -1.48
N ALA A 183 7.13 -6.11 -2.25
CA ALA A 183 7.14 -5.19 -3.39
C ALA A 183 6.07 -5.54 -4.42
N ILE A 184 5.93 -6.83 -4.76
CA ILE A 184 4.90 -7.32 -5.68
C ILE A 184 3.50 -7.08 -5.09
N MET A 185 3.32 -7.26 -3.79
CA MET A 185 2.03 -7.05 -3.11
C MET A 185 1.60 -5.58 -3.09
N ILE A 186 2.52 -4.65 -2.85
CA ILE A 186 2.19 -3.22 -2.80
C ILE A 186 2.02 -2.60 -4.18
N LEU A 187 2.62 -3.20 -5.23
CA LEU A 187 2.61 -2.68 -6.60
C LEU A 187 1.20 -2.33 -7.11
N PRO A 188 0.19 -3.21 -7.05
CA PRO A 188 -1.14 -2.89 -7.57
C PRO A 188 -1.82 -1.77 -6.78
N ILE A 189 -1.64 -1.72 -5.46
CA ILE A 189 -2.24 -0.70 -4.60
C ILE A 189 -1.63 0.67 -4.90
N VAL A 190 -0.30 0.77 -4.90
CA VAL A 190 0.40 2.02 -5.19
C VAL A 190 0.13 2.48 -6.62
N SER A 191 0.11 1.56 -7.59
CA SER A 191 -0.23 1.89 -8.98
C SER A 191 -1.67 2.41 -9.13
N ALA A 192 -2.64 1.82 -8.43
CA ALA A 192 -4.03 2.29 -8.46
C ALA A 192 -4.17 3.70 -7.89
N ILE A 193 -3.61 3.96 -6.71
CA ILE A 193 -3.63 5.28 -6.06
C ILE A 193 -2.91 6.32 -6.95
N SER A 194 -1.73 5.97 -7.48
CA SER A 194 -0.97 6.87 -8.36
C SER A 194 -1.76 7.24 -9.61
N ARG A 195 -2.46 6.29 -10.23
CA ARG A 195 -3.35 6.55 -11.38
C ARG A 195 -4.49 7.49 -11.01
N GLU A 196 -5.12 7.29 -9.86
CA GLU A 196 -6.21 8.13 -9.38
C GLU A 196 -5.73 9.57 -9.15
N VAL A 197 -4.59 9.76 -8.48
CA VAL A 197 -3.99 11.07 -8.28
C VAL A 197 -3.65 11.74 -9.61
N MET A 198 -3.06 11.02 -10.57
CA MET A 198 -2.77 11.56 -11.90
C MET A 198 -4.02 11.94 -12.70
N ALA A 199 -5.13 11.27 -12.45
CA ALA A 199 -6.41 11.56 -13.11
C ALA A 199 -7.07 12.85 -12.57
N THR A 200 -6.70 13.34 -11.40
CA THR A 200 -7.25 14.59 -10.84
C THR A 200 -6.77 15.85 -11.58
N VAL A 201 -5.65 15.74 -12.34
CA VAL A 201 -5.11 16.87 -13.09
C VAL A 201 -5.98 17.15 -14.35
N PRO A 202 -6.56 18.35 -14.49
CA PRO A 202 -7.41 18.69 -15.62
C PRO A 202 -6.69 18.56 -16.97
N SER A 203 -7.43 18.10 -18.00
CA SER A 203 -6.91 17.98 -19.37
C SER A 203 -6.40 19.31 -19.94
N ASP A 204 -7.08 20.41 -19.59
CA ASP A 204 -6.73 21.76 -20.07
C ASP A 204 -5.31 22.18 -19.66
N GLN A 205 -4.86 21.79 -18.45
CA GLN A 205 -3.48 22.05 -17.99
C GLN A 205 -2.47 21.22 -18.78
N LYS A 206 -2.83 19.99 -19.14
CA LYS A 206 -1.99 19.12 -19.97
C LYS A 206 -1.83 19.68 -21.38
N GLU A 207 -2.93 20.11 -21.97
CA GLU A 207 -2.95 20.70 -23.31
C GLU A 207 -2.23 22.05 -23.35
N ALA A 208 -2.39 22.88 -22.32
CA ALA A 208 -1.67 24.14 -22.20
C ALA A 208 -0.16 23.93 -22.12
N ALA A 209 0.33 22.95 -21.34
CA ALA A 209 1.76 22.63 -21.26
C ALA A 209 2.31 22.18 -22.62
N LEU A 210 1.59 21.30 -23.31
CA LEU A 210 1.98 20.84 -24.65
C LEU A 210 1.91 21.97 -25.69
N GLY A 211 0.92 22.87 -25.59
CA GLY A 211 0.78 24.06 -26.45
C GLY A 211 1.93 25.06 -26.28
N LEU A 212 2.55 25.12 -25.11
CA LEU A 212 3.75 25.90 -24.82
C LEU A 212 5.05 25.23 -25.27
N GLY A 213 4.97 24.07 -25.91
CA GLY A 213 6.12 23.33 -26.45
C GLY A 213 6.78 22.37 -25.49
N ALA A 214 6.17 22.08 -24.32
CA ALA A 214 6.67 21.06 -23.41
C ALA A 214 6.57 19.66 -24.03
N THR A 215 7.56 18.84 -23.79
CA THR A 215 7.50 17.42 -24.14
C THR A 215 6.52 16.67 -23.23
N ARG A 216 6.05 15.51 -23.67
CA ARG A 216 5.18 14.66 -22.82
C ARG A 216 5.82 14.32 -21.48
N TRP A 217 7.13 14.13 -21.46
CA TRP A 217 7.87 13.86 -20.24
C TRP A 217 7.89 15.04 -19.27
N GLU A 218 8.19 16.24 -19.77
CA GLU A 218 8.16 17.48 -18.96
C GLU A 218 6.75 17.78 -18.42
N MET A 219 5.72 17.49 -19.23
CA MET A 219 4.34 17.60 -18.77
C MET A 219 4.05 16.63 -17.59
N ILE A 220 4.57 15.39 -17.62
CA ILE A 220 4.39 14.40 -16.56
C ILE A 220 5.19 14.79 -15.32
N ASP A 221 6.44 15.18 -15.48
CA ASP A 221 7.36 15.52 -14.39
C ASP A 221 6.83 16.69 -13.57
N ARG A 222 6.38 17.75 -14.22
CA ARG A 222 5.78 18.91 -13.52
C ARG A 222 4.49 18.61 -12.77
N LYS A 223 3.77 17.56 -13.14
CA LYS A 223 2.58 17.10 -12.41
C LYS A 223 2.89 16.41 -11.10
N SER A 224 4.06 15.79 -10.98
CA SER A 224 4.45 15.10 -9.75
C SER A 224 4.89 16.04 -8.64
N VAL A 225 5.03 17.35 -8.95
CA VAL A 225 5.56 18.38 -8.03
C VAL A 225 4.46 19.32 -7.49
N VAL A 226 3.24 19.24 -8.01
CA VAL A 226 2.06 19.99 -7.52
C VAL A 226 1.08 19.04 -6.86
#